data_9ea987d4c99dd6a614d0d37302c9009a
#
_entry.id   9ea987d4c99dd6a614d0d37302c9009a
#
_cell.length_a   1.000
_cell.length_b   1.000
_cell.length_c   1.000
_cell.angle_alpha   90.00
_cell.angle_beta   90.00
_cell.angle_gamma   90.00
#
_symmetry.space_group_name_H-M   'P 1'
#
loop_
_entity.id
_entity.type
_entity.pdbx_description
1 polymer ?
#
loop_
_entity_poly.entity_id
_entity_poly.type
_entity_poly.pdbx_seq_one_letter_code
_entity_poly.pdbx_strand_id
1 'polypeptide(L)'
;MRGFLIAAVVFGLAGFCGAAPVVWLLEIDGEIGAGTVSYLGKGLAEAAAAGADAVVLRFSTPGGYLDAATAARDVILDAPLPTIAYVDREAYSAGALLAIACQRIYFAPGGVMGAATPVYFDPGGRMEQAPEKVVSAVRALFRATAELRGRPPELAEAMVDPDVEIQGLVERGKLLTLTPEIASEWGYSDGKASSLDELFPLLGLAGAQVVEFEYRWVDRAVDILTRPEIAGLLITIAVGGLILEMLIPGFGLPGTVGLAGLALFLWSHFIVGLAGWESLLFLLGGVVAIVLEVFVFTATDFGLAGLAGLVLVGLGFYTSMVGPFTQPDQAIWAILAVSVALAVSLAASFLSLIHI
;
A
#
# COMPACT_ATOMS: atom_id res chain seq x y z
N MET A 1 -2.79 11.16 -86.86
CA MET A 1 -1.75 11.60 -85.91
C MET A 1 -2.32 11.50 -84.52
N ARG A 2 -1.90 10.50 -83.75
CA ARG A 2 -2.44 10.16 -82.45
C ARG A 2 -1.54 10.77 -81.37
N GLY A 3 -2.02 11.74 -80.59
CA GLY A 3 -1.33 12.29 -79.46
C GLY A 3 -1.64 11.49 -78.18
N PHE A 4 -0.66 10.85 -77.61
CA PHE A 4 -0.71 10.17 -76.32
C PHE A 4 -0.56 11.22 -75.19
N LEU A 5 -1.61 11.39 -74.38
CA LEU A 5 -1.53 12.11 -73.10
C LEU A 5 -1.01 11.14 -72.01
N ILE A 6 0.18 11.40 -71.49
CA ILE A 6 0.70 10.71 -70.33
C ILE A 6 0.19 11.46 -69.09
N ALA A 7 -0.73 10.86 -68.37
CA ALA A 7 -1.14 11.35 -67.04
C ALA A 7 -0.15 10.83 -66.02
N ALA A 8 0.64 11.72 -65.46
CA ALA A 8 1.52 11.44 -64.30
C ALA A 8 0.64 11.34 -63.07
N VAL A 9 0.49 10.12 -62.54
CA VAL A 9 -0.09 9.89 -61.23
C VAL A 9 0.93 10.20 -60.17
N VAL A 10 0.84 11.36 -59.59
CA VAL A 10 1.61 11.72 -58.37
C VAL A 10 0.92 11.01 -57.20
N PHE A 11 1.47 9.85 -56.77
CA PHE A 11 1.18 9.23 -55.53
C PHE A 11 1.76 10.09 -54.42
N GLY A 12 0.93 10.93 -53.80
CA GLY A 12 1.27 11.64 -52.59
C GLY A 12 1.51 10.63 -51.47
N LEU A 13 2.75 10.47 -51.05
CA LEU A 13 3.12 9.89 -49.78
C LEU A 13 2.53 10.78 -48.67
N ALA A 14 1.23 10.55 -48.30
CA ALA A 14 0.70 11.00 -47.05
C ALA A 14 1.50 10.25 -45.96
N GLY A 15 2.52 10.89 -45.42
CA GLY A 15 3.18 10.43 -44.22
C GLY A 15 2.11 10.25 -43.17
N PHE A 16 1.93 9.03 -42.70
CA PHE A 16 1.18 8.72 -41.49
C PHE A 16 1.93 9.44 -40.35
N CYS A 17 1.54 10.67 -40.06
CA CYS A 17 1.91 11.33 -38.83
C CYS A 17 1.06 10.64 -37.75
N GLY A 18 1.50 9.47 -37.30
CA GLY A 18 0.94 8.85 -36.10
C GLY A 18 1.08 9.86 -34.95
N ALA A 19 0.06 9.99 -34.11
CA ALA A 19 0.18 10.76 -32.89
C ALA A 19 1.41 10.26 -32.12
N ALA A 20 2.14 11.19 -31.49
CA ALA A 20 3.26 10.79 -30.64
C ALA A 20 2.76 9.84 -29.55
N PRO A 21 3.47 8.75 -29.26
CA PRO A 21 3.05 7.85 -28.19
C PRO A 21 2.96 8.61 -26.86
N VAL A 22 2.03 8.20 -26.01
CA VAL A 22 1.80 8.81 -24.68
C VAL A 22 2.22 7.83 -23.60
N VAL A 23 3.17 8.24 -22.76
CA VAL A 23 3.68 7.44 -21.64
C VAL A 23 3.34 8.17 -20.33
N TRP A 24 2.71 7.44 -19.40
CA TRP A 24 2.51 7.95 -18.07
C TRP A 24 3.66 7.53 -17.17
N LEU A 25 4.16 8.49 -16.38
CA LEU A 25 5.24 8.30 -15.41
C LEU A 25 4.65 8.38 -14.01
N LEU A 26 4.80 7.30 -13.26
CA LEU A 26 4.43 7.21 -11.85
C LEU A 26 5.70 6.99 -11.02
N GLU A 27 5.91 7.80 -10.00
CA GLU A 27 7.07 7.69 -9.12
C GLU A 27 6.75 6.85 -7.88
N ILE A 28 7.57 5.84 -7.61
CA ILE A 28 7.55 5.05 -6.38
C ILE A 28 8.76 5.47 -5.56
N ASP A 29 8.59 6.56 -4.80
CA ASP A 29 9.64 7.15 -3.97
C ASP A 29 9.29 7.03 -2.48
N GLY A 30 10.28 6.66 -1.65
CA GLY A 30 10.08 6.45 -0.23
C GLY A 30 9.38 5.15 0.13
N GLU A 31 8.74 5.12 1.30
CA GLU A 31 8.11 3.93 1.88
C GLU A 31 6.80 3.57 1.17
N ILE A 32 6.64 2.29 0.80
CA ILE A 32 5.42 1.77 0.17
C ILE A 32 4.36 1.53 1.24
N GLY A 33 3.33 2.34 1.23
CA GLY A 33 2.19 2.30 2.13
C GLY A 33 0.85 2.23 1.41
N ALA A 34 -0.20 2.42 2.16
CA ALA A 34 -1.57 2.36 1.65
C ALA A 34 -1.89 3.50 0.66
N GLY A 35 -1.29 4.69 0.84
CA GLY A 35 -1.37 5.78 -0.11
C GLY A 35 -0.74 5.43 -1.46
N THR A 36 0.37 4.68 -1.45
CA THR A 36 1.01 4.17 -2.68
C THR A 36 0.06 3.26 -3.46
N VAL A 37 -0.71 2.40 -2.78
CA VAL A 37 -1.73 1.54 -3.42
C VAL A 37 -2.80 2.39 -4.12
N SER A 38 -3.34 3.39 -3.40
CA SER A 38 -4.34 4.32 -3.94
C SER A 38 -3.80 5.12 -5.13
N TYR A 39 -2.57 5.61 -5.02
CA TYR A 39 -1.88 6.36 -6.07
C TYR A 39 -1.69 5.52 -7.34
N LEU A 40 -1.17 4.30 -7.20
CA LEU A 40 -1.00 3.36 -8.31
C LEU A 40 -2.34 3.02 -8.98
N GLY A 41 -3.36 2.68 -8.18
CA GLY A 41 -4.68 2.35 -8.70
C GLY A 41 -5.29 3.49 -9.52
N LYS A 42 -5.21 4.73 -9.01
CA LYS A 42 -5.69 5.91 -9.72
C LYS A 42 -4.87 6.20 -10.97
N GLY A 43 -3.54 6.21 -10.85
CA GLY A 43 -2.64 6.53 -11.97
C GLY A 43 -2.79 5.55 -13.13
N LEU A 44 -2.86 4.25 -12.84
CA LEU A 44 -3.08 3.22 -13.87
C LEU A 44 -4.46 3.32 -14.52
N ALA A 45 -5.51 3.60 -13.73
CA ALA A 45 -6.86 3.77 -14.26
C ALA A 45 -6.98 5.04 -15.12
N GLU A 46 -6.41 6.17 -14.69
CA GLU A 46 -6.42 7.43 -15.44
C GLU A 46 -5.57 7.30 -16.72
N ALA A 47 -4.40 6.65 -16.67
CA ALA A 47 -3.58 6.37 -17.85
C ALA A 47 -4.36 5.54 -18.88
N ALA A 48 -5.07 4.50 -18.42
CA ALA A 48 -5.90 3.68 -19.28
C ALA A 48 -7.05 4.47 -19.91
N ALA A 49 -7.75 5.29 -19.11
CA ALA A 49 -8.84 6.15 -19.59
C ALA A 49 -8.35 7.21 -20.58
N ALA A 50 -7.12 7.69 -20.44
CA ALA A 50 -6.48 8.65 -21.34
C ALA A 50 -5.93 7.98 -22.63
N GLY A 51 -5.95 6.64 -22.72
CA GLY A 51 -5.42 5.91 -23.88
C GLY A 51 -3.90 5.95 -23.97
N ALA A 52 -3.20 5.91 -22.84
CA ALA A 52 -1.75 5.84 -22.82
C ALA A 52 -1.24 4.53 -23.46
N ASP A 53 -0.07 4.61 -24.12
CA ASP A 53 0.57 3.46 -24.74
C ASP A 53 1.31 2.59 -23.73
N ALA A 54 1.80 3.18 -22.64
CA ALA A 54 2.47 2.48 -21.55
C ALA A 54 2.51 3.33 -20.26
N VAL A 55 2.76 2.64 -19.15
CA VAL A 55 3.05 3.27 -17.86
C VAL A 55 4.44 2.86 -17.39
N VAL A 56 5.28 3.85 -17.07
CA VAL A 56 6.59 3.64 -16.46
C VAL A 56 6.47 3.91 -14.96
N LEU A 57 6.83 2.92 -14.15
CA LEU A 57 6.97 3.04 -12.70
C LEU A 57 8.45 3.26 -12.38
N ARG A 58 8.81 4.47 -11.90
CA ARG A 58 10.18 4.81 -11.53
C ARG A 58 10.40 4.51 -10.06
N PHE A 59 11.32 3.60 -9.76
CA PHE A 59 11.59 3.12 -8.41
C PHE A 59 12.79 3.80 -7.77
N SER A 60 12.57 4.34 -6.56
CA SER A 60 13.57 4.84 -5.62
C SER A 60 13.04 4.58 -4.20
N THR A 61 12.96 3.32 -3.76
CA THR A 61 12.25 2.93 -2.54
C THR A 61 13.03 1.90 -1.70
N PRO A 62 13.10 2.11 -0.37
CA PRO A 62 13.65 1.11 0.55
C PRO A 62 12.70 -0.06 0.81
N GLY A 63 11.46 -0.01 0.30
CA GLY A 63 10.40 -0.97 0.58
C GLY A 63 9.25 -0.38 1.39
N GLY A 64 8.54 -1.21 2.15
CA GLY A 64 7.39 -0.75 2.94
C GLY A 64 6.59 -1.90 3.55
N TYR A 65 5.32 -1.66 3.82
CA TYR A 65 4.43 -2.60 4.49
C TYR A 65 4.02 -3.74 3.56
N LEU A 66 4.02 -4.97 4.08
CA LEU A 66 3.76 -6.19 3.31
C LEU A 66 2.35 -6.26 2.71
N ASP A 67 1.35 -5.81 3.45
CA ASP A 67 -0.04 -5.73 2.99
C ASP A 67 -0.20 -4.71 1.85
N ALA A 68 0.40 -3.54 1.99
CA ALA A 68 0.44 -2.53 0.92
C ALA A 68 1.19 -3.04 -0.31
N ALA A 69 2.33 -3.72 -0.12
CA ALA A 69 3.10 -4.32 -1.21
C ALA A 69 2.28 -5.38 -1.98
N THR A 70 1.55 -6.22 -1.25
CA THR A 70 0.70 -7.25 -1.85
C THR A 70 -0.44 -6.63 -2.66
N ALA A 71 -1.13 -5.64 -2.09
CA ALA A 71 -2.21 -4.93 -2.77
C ALA A 71 -1.71 -4.15 -4.00
N ALA A 72 -0.58 -3.44 -3.88
CA ALA A 72 0.02 -2.71 -5.00
C ALA A 72 0.50 -3.64 -6.13
N ARG A 73 1.08 -4.81 -5.77
CA ARG A 73 1.41 -5.86 -6.73
C ARG A 73 0.19 -6.29 -7.53
N ASP A 74 -0.93 -6.57 -6.88
CA ASP A 74 -2.15 -7.01 -7.55
C ASP A 74 -2.69 -5.91 -8.49
N VAL A 75 -2.69 -4.66 -8.06
CA VAL A 75 -3.03 -3.49 -8.90
C VAL A 75 -2.15 -3.41 -10.16
N ILE A 76 -0.83 -3.69 -10.05
CA ILE A 76 0.08 -3.69 -11.20
C ILE A 76 -0.17 -4.90 -12.11
N LEU A 77 -0.45 -6.08 -11.54
CA LEU A 77 -0.75 -7.29 -12.33
C LEU A 77 -2.03 -7.16 -13.14
N ASP A 78 -3.05 -6.48 -12.58
CA ASP A 78 -4.36 -6.26 -13.19
C ASP A 78 -4.38 -5.04 -14.14
N ALA A 79 -3.27 -4.31 -14.26
CA ALA A 79 -3.20 -3.14 -15.12
C ALA A 79 -3.52 -3.49 -16.58
N PRO A 80 -4.45 -2.78 -17.24
CA PRO A 80 -4.84 -3.05 -18.62
C PRO A 80 -3.83 -2.53 -19.65
N LEU A 81 -2.77 -1.85 -19.19
CA LEU A 81 -1.71 -1.23 -19.99
C LEU A 81 -0.37 -1.91 -19.73
N PRO A 82 0.56 -1.84 -20.69
CA PRO A 82 1.95 -2.23 -20.45
C PRO A 82 2.56 -1.45 -19.30
N THR A 83 3.03 -2.17 -18.26
CA THR A 83 3.73 -1.61 -17.10
C THR A 83 5.22 -1.90 -17.19
N ILE A 84 6.04 -0.87 -17.03
CA ILE A 84 7.49 -0.93 -17.11
C ILE A 84 8.08 -0.46 -15.79
N ALA A 85 8.86 -1.32 -15.13
CA ALA A 85 9.67 -0.90 -13.99
C ALA A 85 10.98 -0.27 -14.51
N TYR A 86 11.24 0.94 -14.06
CA TYR A 86 12.53 1.60 -14.22
C TYR A 86 13.16 1.76 -12.83
N VAL A 87 14.14 0.91 -12.53
CA VAL A 87 14.86 0.93 -11.26
C VAL A 87 15.92 2.02 -11.34
N ASP A 88 15.56 3.23 -10.90
CA ASP A 88 16.39 4.42 -10.98
C ASP A 88 17.54 4.37 -9.96
N ARG A 89 17.23 4.11 -8.70
CA ARG A 89 18.21 3.95 -7.61
C ARG A 89 18.06 2.61 -6.94
N GLU A 90 16.99 2.41 -6.23
CA GLU A 90 16.75 1.22 -5.43
C GLU A 90 15.29 0.76 -5.51
N ALA A 91 15.10 -0.55 -5.57
CA ALA A 91 13.82 -1.22 -5.43
C ALA A 91 14.00 -2.35 -4.41
N TYR A 92 14.15 -1.99 -3.13
CA TYR A 92 14.32 -2.96 -2.06
C TYR A 92 12.98 -3.49 -1.54
N SER A 93 13.00 -4.71 -0.99
CA SER A 93 11.88 -5.30 -0.26
C SER A 93 10.57 -5.25 -1.08
N ALA A 94 9.54 -4.54 -0.58
CA ALA A 94 8.29 -4.31 -1.30
C ALA A 94 8.50 -3.74 -2.72
N GLY A 95 9.49 -2.86 -2.91
CA GLY A 95 9.85 -2.31 -4.22
C GLY A 95 10.26 -3.38 -5.22
N ALA A 96 11.00 -4.41 -4.77
CA ALA A 96 11.37 -5.53 -5.63
C ALA A 96 10.13 -6.32 -6.08
N LEU A 97 9.18 -6.59 -5.19
CA LEU A 97 7.92 -7.26 -5.53
C LEU A 97 7.13 -6.49 -6.60
N LEU A 98 7.02 -5.17 -6.45
CA LEU A 98 6.32 -4.31 -7.40
C LEU A 98 7.04 -4.27 -8.75
N ALA A 99 8.37 -4.19 -8.74
CA ALA A 99 9.16 -4.24 -9.98
C ALA A 99 8.99 -5.59 -10.71
N ILE A 100 8.99 -6.71 -9.97
CA ILE A 100 8.73 -8.05 -10.53
C ILE A 100 7.32 -8.14 -11.13
N ALA A 101 6.34 -7.46 -10.53
CA ALA A 101 4.97 -7.44 -11.03
C ALA A 101 4.81 -6.70 -12.37
N CYS A 102 5.73 -5.82 -12.74
CA CYS A 102 5.73 -5.13 -14.03
C CYS A 102 6.04 -6.10 -15.19
N GLN A 103 5.54 -5.78 -16.37
CA GLN A 103 5.77 -6.60 -17.58
C GLN A 103 7.23 -6.57 -18.02
N ARG A 104 7.91 -5.40 -17.89
CA ARG A 104 9.33 -5.24 -18.22
C ARG A 104 10.07 -4.56 -17.07
N ILE A 105 11.36 -4.87 -16.93
CA ILE A 105 12.24 -4.28 -15.92
C ILE A 105 13.49 -3.72 -16.60
N TYR A 106 13.73 -2.43 -16.41
CA TYR A 106 14.94 -1.75 -16.84
C TYR A 106 15.64 -1.12 -15.64
N PHE A 107 16.96 -1.08 -15.71
CA PHE A 107 17.78 -0.47 -14.66
C PHE A 107 18.50 0.77 -15.16
N ALA A 108 18.54 1.79 -14.32
CA ALA A 108 19.51 2.87 -14.45
C ALA A 108 20.91 2.37 -14.03
N PRO A 109 21.98 3.04 -14.48
CA PRO A 109 23.32 2.78 -13.95
C PRO A 109 23.38 2.96 -12.43
N GLY A 110 23.77 1.89 -11.73
CA GLY A 110 23.79 1.88 -10.25
C GLY A 110 22.46 1.56 -9.57
N GLY A 111 21.40 1.31 -10.33
CA GLY A 111 20.14 0.81 -9.79
C GLY A 111 20.30 -0.58 -9.15
N VAL A 112 19.59 -0.85 -8.07
CA VAL A 112 19.66 -2.14 -7.35
C VAL A 112 18.26 -2.62 -6.96
N MET A 113 18.05 -3.95 -6.93
CA MET A 113 16.76 -4.54 -6.63
C MET A 113 16.90 -5.85 -5.85
N GLY A 114 16.10 -6.07 -4.82
CA GLY A 114 16.12 -7.31 -4.03
C GLY A 114 16.02 -7.07 -2.53
N ALA A 115 16.76 -7.85 -1.73
CA ALA A 115 16.83 -7.77 -0.26
C ALA A 115 15.44 -7.65 0.39
N ALA A 116 14.60 -8.69 0.26
CA ALA A 116 13.16 -8.61 0.55
C ALA A 116 12.70 -9.52 1.70
N THR A 117 13.60 -9.94 2.61
CA THR A 117 13.20 -10.69 3.79
C THR A 117 12.24 -9.87 4.65
N PRO A 118 11.05 -10.38 4.97
CA PRO A 118 10.13 -9.67 5.85
C PRO A 118 10.72 -9.56 7.27
N VAL A 119 10.57 -8.37 7.85
CA VAL A 119 11.03 -8.04 9.20
C VAL A 119 9.90 -7.44 10.02
N TYR A 120 10.01 -7.51 11.34
CA TYR A 120 9.13 -6.82 12.28
C TYR A 120 9.94 -6.15 13.38
N PHE A 121 9.34 -5.19 14.06
CA PHE A 121 9.94 -4.58 15.24
C PHE A 121 9.39 -5.26 16.49
N ASP A 122 10.29 -5.75 17.35
CA ASP A 122 9.91 -6.28 18.66
C ASP A 122 9.39 -5.14 19.57
N PRO A 123 8.78 -5.45 20.73
CA PRO A 123 8.35 -4.43 21.69
C PRO A 123 9.49 -3.53 22.21
N GLY A 124 10.73 -3.95 22.04
CA GLY A 124 11.94 -3.17 22.38
C GLY A 124 12.43 -2.28 21.22
N GLY A 125 11.76 -2.28 20.08
CA GLY A 125 12.13 -1.51 18.90
C GLY A 125 13.30 -2.09 18.10
N ARG A 126 13.64 -3.37 18.29
CA ARG A 126 14.67 -4.06 17.52
C ARG A 126 14.04 -4.66 16.27
N MET A 127 14.74 -4.52 15.15
CA MET A 127 14.36 -5.17 13.91
C MET A 127 14.75 -6.65 13.96
N GLU A 128 13.78 -7.53 13.81
CA GLU A 128 13.97 -8.98 13.77
C GLU A 128 13.35 -9.56 12.49
N GLN A 129 13.91 -10.68 12.03
CA GLN A 129 13.33 -11.42 10.90
C GLN A 129 11.97 -11.98 11.30
N ALA A 130 11.01 -11.91 10.38
CA ALA A 130 9.68 -12.46 10.61
C ALA A 130 9.73 -13.98 10.80
N PRO A 131 8.76 -14.58 11.51
CA PRO A 131 8.66 -16.03 11.67
C PRO A 131 8.62 -16.74 10.31
N GLU A 132 9.16 -17.97 10.28
CA GLU A 132 9.27 -18.81 9.05
C GLU A 132 7.95 -18.88 8.27
N LYS A 133 6.81 -18.95 8.94
CA LYS A 133 5.49 -18.94 8.30
C LYS A 133 5.30 -17.71 7.39
N VAL A 134 5.77 -16.54 7.83
CA VAL A 134 5.65 -15.29 7.07
C VAL A 134 6.68 -15.27 5.95
N VAL A 135 7.94 -15.64 6.23
CA VAL A 135 9.01 -15.74 5.23
C VAL A 135 8.59 -16.67 4.10
N SER A 136 8.06 -17.84 4.43
CA SER A 136 7.58 -18.85 3.46
C SER A 136 6.44 -18.31 2.59
N ALA A 137 5.49 -17.58 3.19
CA ALA A 137 4.38 -16.96 2.43
C ALA A 137 4.88 -15.87 1.47
N VAL A 138 5.78 -15.00 1.92
CA VAL A 138 6.36 -13.95 1.09
C VAL A 138 7.24 -14.52 -0.02
N ARG A 139 8.04 -15.55 0.28
CA ARG A 139 8.82 -16.30 -0.73
C ARG A 139 7.92 -16.85 -1.82
N ALA A 140 6.81 -17.51 -1.45
CA ALA A 140 5.84 -18.04 -2.40
C ALA A 140 5.19 -16.92 -3.25
N LEU A 141 4.91 -15.75 -2.65
CA LEU A 141 4.36 -14.59 -3.34
C LEU A 141 5.33 -14.05 -4.40
N PHE A 142 6.62 -13.90 -4.06
CA PHE A 142 7.67 -13.47 -4.98
C PHE A 142 7.85 -14.47 -6.12
N ARG A 143 7.93 -15.78 -5.79
CA ARG A 143 7.99 -16.85 -6.77
C ARG A 143 6.84 -16.78 -7.77
N ALA A 144 5.60 -16.79 -7.28
CA ALA A 144 4.41 -16.76 -8.12
C ALA A 144 4.34 -15.51 -9.01
N THR A 145 4.78 -14.36 -8.50
CA THR A 145 4.83 -13.12 -9.27
C THR A 145 5.86 -13.20 -10.41
N ALA A 146 7.05 -13.76 -10.14
CA ALA A 146 8.07 -13.99 -11.15
C ALA A 146 7.60 -14.97 -12.24
N GLU A 147 6.98 -16.09 -11.85
CA GLU A 147 6.40 -17.07 -12.76
C GLU A 147 5.35 -16.45 -13.69
N LEU A 148 4.44 -15.63 -13.15
CA LEU A 148 3.42 -14.91 -13.94
C LEU A 148 4.02 -13.99 -15.00
N ARG A 149 5.21 -13.46 -14.76
CA ARG A 149 5.94 -12.56 -15.69
C ARG A 149 7.01 -13.28 -16.48
N GLY A 150 7.12 -14.61 -16.38
CA GLY A 150 8.08 -15.42 -17.13
C GLY A 150 9.53 -15.21 -16.71
N ARG A 151 9.79 -14.78 -15.48
CA ARG A 151 11.13 -14.58 -14.91
C ARG A 151 11.57 -15.79 -14.09
N PRO A 152 12.91 -16.03 -13.95
CA PRO A 152 13.42 -17.11 -13.12
C PRO A 152 12.92 -17.00 -11.67
N PRO A 153 12.05 -17.91 -11.19
CA PRO A 153 11.44 -17.79 -9.88
C PRO A 153 12.42 -17.99 -8.72
N GLU A 154 13.50 -18.71 -8.95
CA GLU A 154 14.53 -18.99 -7.93
C GLU A 154 15.25 -17.70 -7.50
N LEU A 155 15.44 -16.74 -8.42
CA LEU A 155 16.03 -15.44 -8.07
C LEU A 155 15.09 -14.62 -7.18
N ALA A 156 13.79 -14.68 -7.45
CA ALA A 156 12.78 -14.03 -6.62
C ALA A 156 12.75 -14.65 -5.20
N GLU A 157 12.83 -15.96 -5.09
CA GLU A 157 12.92 -16.65 -3.79
C GLU A 157 14.18 -16.25 -3.02
N ALA A 158 15.35 -16.18 -3.69
CA ALA A 158 16.62 -15.80 -3.09
C ALA A 158 16.67 -14.33 -2.63
N MET A 159 15.80 -13.45 -3.13
CA MET A 159 15.65 -12.10 -2.61
C MET A 159 14.98 -12.08 -1.23
N VAL A 160 14.16 -13.09 -0.92
CA VAL A 160 13.35 -13.16 0.30
C VAL A 160 13.98 -14.04 1.37
N ASP A 161 14.49 -15.21 0.95
CA ASP A 161 14.91 -16.27 1.87
C ASP A 161 16.44 -16.49 1.76
N PRO A 162 17.18 -16.20 2.84
CA PRO A 162 18.64 -16.39 2.86
C PRO A 162 19.06 -17.86 2.80
N ASP A 163 18.15 -18.80 3.01
CA ASP A 163 18.46 -20.23 2.88
C ASP A 163 18.46 -20.71 1.41
N VAL A 164 17.95 -19.92 0.48
CA VAL A 164 17.99 -20.20 -0.96
C VAL A 164 19.38 -19.89 -1.50
N GLU A 165 20.08 -20.94 -1.94
CA GLU A 165 21.40 -20.86 -2.56
C GLU A 165 21.27 -20.97 -4.07
N ILE A 166 21.96 -20.09 -4.80
CA ILE A 166 22.08 -20.15 -6.27
C ILE A 166 23.57 -20.21 -6.61
N GLN A 167 24.01 -21.33 -7.14
CA GLN A 167 25.42 -21.57 -7.44
C GLN A 167 25.97 -20.51 -8.41
N GLY A 168 27.04 -19.88 -7.99
CA GLY A 168 27.68 -18.81 -8.79
C GLY A 168 27.07 -17.42 -8.63
N LEU A 169 25.98 -17.27 -7.84
CA LEU A 169 25.30 -15.99 -7.63
C LEU A 169 25.17 -15.59 -6.16
N VAL A 170 24.53 -16.41 -5.35
CA VAL A 170 24.29 -16.12 -3.93
C VAL A 170 24.51 -17.36 -3.07
N GLU A 171 25.33 -17.22 -2.02
CA GLU A 171 25.62 -18.27 -1.06
C GLU A 171 24.51 -18.33 0.00
N ARG A 172 24.33 -19.51 0.59
CA ARG A 172 23.44 -19.71 1.73
C ARG A 172 23.76 -18.75 2.88
N GLY A 173 22.75 -18.17 3.49
CA GLY A 173 22.88 -17.17 4.54
C GLY A 173 23.00 -15.73 4.03
N LYS A 174 22.91 -15.51 2.70
CA LYS A 174 22.93 -14.19 2.07
C LYS A 174 21.65 -13.96 1.27
N LEU A 175 21.22 -12.72 1.21
CA LEU A 175 20.09 -12.31 0.38
C LEU A 175 20.55 -11.85 -0.98
N LEU A 176 19.81 -12.22 -2.02
CA LEU A 176 20.07 -11.74 -3.37
C LEU A 176 19.67 -10.27 -3.51
N THR A 177 20.61 -9.49 -4.03
CA THR A 177 20.38 -8.15 -4.54
C THR A 177 20.95 -8.07 -5.95
N LEU A 178 20.13 -7.74 -6.92
CA LEU A 178 20.50 -7.63 -8.32
C LEU A 178 21.06 -6.23 -8.62
N THR A 179 22.23 -6.18 -9.23
CA THR A 179 22.73 -5.00 -9.97
C THR A 179 22.27 -5.09 -11.42
N PRO A 180 22.40 -4.02 -12.23
CA PRO A 180 22.04 -4.05 -13.65
C PRO A 180 22.78 -5.15 -14.42
N GLU A 181 24.04 -5.39 -14.07
CA GLU A 181 24.89 -6.41 -14.70
C GLU A 181 24.38 -7.81 -14.40
N ILE A 182 24.20 -8.13 -13.12
CA ILE A 182 23.70 -9.43 -12.66
C ILE A 182 22.29 -9.68 -13.19
N ALA A 183 21.41 -8.67 -13.14
CA ALA A 183 20.04 -8.80 -13.64
C ALA A 183 20.00 -9.11 -15.14
N SER A 184 20.91 -8.51 -15.93
CA SER A 184 21.04 -8.78 -17.37
C SER A 184 21.59 -10.17 -17.64
N GLU A 185 22.64 -10.57 -16.91
CA GLU A 185 23.30 -11.88 -17.07
C GLU A 185 22.35 -13.04 -16.75
N TRP A 186 21.52 -12.88 -15.72
CA TRP A 186 20.58 -13.91 -15.25
C TRP A 186 19.18 -13.78 -15.86
N GLY A 187 19.00 -12.95 -16.90
CA GLY A 187 17.73 -12.82 -17.62
C GLY A 187 16.59 -12.23 -16.80
N TYR A 188 16.90 -11.42 -15.78
CA TYR A 188 15.92 -10.80 -14.90
C TYR A 188 15.56 -9.38 -15.34
N SER A 189 16.40 -8.74 -16.14
CA SER A 189 16.23 -7.41 -16.71
C SER A 189 16.01 -7.49 -18.20
N ASP A 190 15.13 -6.64 -18.74
CA ASP A 190 14.90 -6.44 -20.16
C ASP A 190 15.93 -5.47 -20.78
N GLY A 191 16.73 -4.78 -19.94
CA GLY A 191 17.81 -3.90 -20.42
C GLY A 191 18.24 -2.84 -19.42
N LYS A 192 19.10 -1.94 -19.89
CA LYS A 192 19.61 -0.79 -19.14
C LYS A 192 19.31 0.49 -19.92
N ALA A 193 19.01 1.55 -19.20
CA ALA A 193 18.82 2.89 -19.75
C ALA A 193 19.36 3.92 -18.75
N SER A 194 20.18 4.86 -19.18
CA SER A 194 20.76 5.88 -18.30
C SER A 194 19.78 7.02 -17.98
N SER A 195 18.67 7.10 -18.72
CA SER A 195 17.61 8.09 -18.55
C SER A 195 16.30 7.58 -19.15
N LEU A 196 15.20 8.28 -18.87
CA LEU A 196 13.92 8.01 -19.51
C LEU A 196 13.97 8.26 -21.04
N ASP A 197 14.76 9.25 -21.50
CA ASP A 197 14.94 9.53 -22.91
C ASP A 197 15.63 8.37 -23.65
N GLU A 198 16.50 7.63 -22.97
CA GLU A 198 17.12 6.42 -23.53
C GLU A 198 16.17 5.22 -23.42
N LEU A 199 15.33 5.16 -22.37
CA LEU A 199 14.38 4.09 -22.15
C LEU A 199 13.29 4.03 -23.23
N PHE A 200 12.71 5.18 -23.60
CA PHE A 200 11.57 5.19 -24.52
C PHE A 200 11.88 4.61 -25.89
N PRO A 201 13.02 4.91 -26.55
CA PRO A 201 13.41 4.22 -27.79
C PRO A 201 13.55 2.71 -27.66
N LEU A 202 14.06 2.21 -26.50
CA LEU A 202 14.18 0.77 -26.24
C LEU A 202 12.81 0.09 -26.13
N LEU A 203 11.80 0.85 -25.70
CA LEU A 203 10.42 0.39 -25.63
C LEU A 203 9.68 0.49 -26.98
N GLY A 204 10.28 1.10 -28.00
CA GLY A 204 9.61 1.43 -29.27
C GLY A 204 8.73 2.69 -29.17
N LEU A 205 8.90 3.49 -28.14
CA LEU A 205 8.12 4.70 -27.83
C LEU A 205 8.94 5.97 -28.01
N ALA A 206 9.82 6.01 -29.01
CA ALA A 206 10.65 7.16 -29.30
C ALA A 206 9.81 8.42 -29.56
N GLY A 207 10.17 9.53 -28.92
CA GLY A 207 9.42 10.78 -29.02
C GLY A 207 8.10 10.80 -28.25
N ALA A 208 7.94 9.90 -27.28
CA ALA A 208 6.74 9.85 -26.44
C ALA A 208 6.51 11.16 -25.70
N GLN A 209 5.26 11.57 -25.62
CA GLN A 209 4.80 12.60 -24.69
C GLN A 209 4.70 11.97 -23.29
N VAL A 210 5.44 12.53 -22.34
CA VAL A 210 5.41 12.06 -20.95
C VAL A 210 4.36 12.84 -20.17
N VAL A 211 3.49 12.12 -19.51
CA VAL A 211 2.51 12.65 -18.55
C VAL A 211 2.94 12.20 -17.16
N GLU A 212 3.40 13.13 -16.35
CA GLU A 212 3.74 12.84 -14.96
C GLU A 212 2.47 12.82 -14.11
N PHE A 213 2.25 11.71 -13.40
CA PHE A 213 1.15 11.58 -12.44
C PHE A 213 1.68 11.85 -11.04
N GLU A 214 1.31 13.01 -10.52
CA GLU A 214 1.85 13.50 -9.24
C GLU A 214 1.25 12.76 -8.03
N TYR A 215 2.11 12.45 -7.06
CA TYR A 215 1.72 11.97 -5.75
C TYR A 215 1.12 13.13 -4.93
N ARG A 216 -0.20 13.15 -4.80
CA ARG A 216 -0.95 14.28 -4.22
C ARG A 216 -0.79 14.33 -2.70
N TRP A 217 -1.01 15.53 -2.12
CA TRP A 217 -0.98 15.69 -0.68
C TRP A 217 -1.96 14.75 0.08
N VAL A 218 -3.11 14.41 -0.54
CA VAL A 218 -4.09 13.47 0.02
C VAL A 218 -3.48 12.07 0.17
N ASP A 219 -2.77 11.59 -0.86
CA ASP A 219 -2.15 10.27 -0.85
C ASP A 219 -1.04 10.21 0.24
N ARG A 220 -0.27 11.30 0.41
CA ARG A 220 0.70 11.45 1.52
C ARG A 220 0.02 11.48 2.90
N ALA A 221 -1.10 12.18 3.01
CA ALA A 221 -1.85 12.23 4.26
C ALA A 221 -2.37 10.83 4.65
N VAL A 222 -2.86 10.08 3.66
CA VAL A 222 -3.29 8.69 3.85
C VAL A 222 -2.12 7.82 4.32
N ASP A 223 -0.95 7.88 3.66
CA ASP A 223 0.23 7.11 4.10
C ASP A 223 0.63 7.39 5.55
N ILE A 224 0.59 8.66 5.95
CA ILE A 224 0.92 9.03 7.34
C ILE A 224 -0.14 8.52 8.31
N LEU A 225 -1.42 8.72 8.01
CA LEU A 225 -2.52 8.39 8.93
C LEU A 225 -2.78 6.88 9.05
N THR A 226 -2.40 6.09 8.05
CA THR A 226 -2.55 4.63 8.05
C THR A 226 -1.34 3.89 8.63
N ARG A 227 -0.25 4.60 8.94
CA ARG A 227 0.88 4.00 9.66
C ARG A 227 0.41 3.43 11.00
N PRO A 228 0.81 2.20 11.38
CA PRO A 228 0.36 1.56 12.61
C PRO A 228 0.52 2.43 13.86
N GLU A 229 1.65 3.17 13.94
CA GLU A 229 1.95 4.05 15.08
C GLU A 229 0.97 5.23 15.15
N ILE A 230 0.67 5.85 14.01
CA ILE A 230 -0.26 6.99 13.91
C ILE A 230 -1.69 6.52 14.07
N ALA A 231 -2.06 5.39 13.48
CA ALA A 231 -3.37 4.77 13.66
C ALA A 231 -3.63 4.46 15.14
N GLY A 232 -2.65 3.86 15.84
CA GLY A 232 -2.70 3.60 17.28
C GLY A 232 -2.83 4.90 18.11
N LEU A 233 -2.12 5.95 17.73
CA LEU A 233 -2.24 7.27 18.38
C LEU A 233 -3.61 7.89 18.16
N LEU A 234 -4.15 7.84 16.94
CA LEU A 234 -5.49 8.35 16.62
C LEU A 234 -6.58 7.63 17.42
N ILE A 235 -6.48 6.29 17.55
CA ILE A 235 -7.37 5.49 18.37
C ILE A 235 -7.27 5.90 19.85
N THR A 236 -6.05 6.08 20.35
CA THR A 236 -5.80 6.49 21.75
C THR A 236 -6.41 7.86 22.02
N ILE A 237 -6.25 8.82 21.10
CA ILE A 237 -6.85 10.16 21.19
C ILE A 237 -8.38 10.07 21.11
N ALA A 238 -8.90 9.26 20.18
CA ALA A 238 -10.35 9.08 20.03
C ALA A 238 -10.99 8.55 21.31
N VAL A 239 -10.48 7.43 21.81
CA VAL A 239 -11.00 6.78 23.01
C VAL A 239 -10.76 7.63 24.27
N GLY A 240 -9.53 8.13 24.46
CA GLY A 240 -9.16 8.96 25.60
C GLY A 240 -9.94 10.26 25.65
N GLY A 241 -10.13 10.92 24.51
CA GLY A 241 -10.93 12.16 24.40
C GLY A 241 -12.40 11.93 24.74
N LEU A 242 -13.02 10.85 24.24
CA LEU A 242 -14.39 10.49 24.58
C LEU A 242 -14.55 10.14 26.06
N ILE A 243 -13.60 9.39 26.63
CA ILE A 243 -13.60 9.07 28.07
C ILE A 243 -13.50 10.33 28.92
N LEU A 244 -12.57 11.24 28.60
CA LEU A 244 -12.41 12.49 29.34
C LEU A 244 -13.66 13.37 29.27
N GLU A 245 -14.34 13.41 28.13
CA GLU A 245 -15.62 14.13 27.98
C GLU A 245 -16.72 13.54 28.88
N MET A 246 -16.76 12.21 29.02
CA MET A 246 -17.71 11.54 29.93
C MET A 246 -17.42 11.84 31.40
N LEU A 247 -16.14 12.03 31.77
CA LEU A 247 -15.76 12.32 33.17
C LEU A 247 -15.92 13.80 33.54
N ILE A 248 -15.90 14.70 32.55
CA ILE A 248 -16.04 16.15 32.74
C ILE A 248 -17.41 16.58 32.23
N PRO A 249 -18.35 16.99 33.09
CA PRO A 249 -19.68 17.37 32.63
C PRO A 249 -19.68 18.57 31.70
N GLY A 250 -20.15 18.39 30.47
CA GLY A 250 -20.28 19.44 29.46
C GLY A 250 -19.65 19.04 28.13
N PHE A 251 -20.27 19.45 27.00
CA PHE A 251 -19.66 19.20 25.67
C PHE A 251 -18.47 20.14 25.48
N GLY A 252 -17.26 19.59 25.66
CA GLY A 252 -16.04 20.38 25.69
C GLY A 252 -14.95 19.92 24.71
N LEU A 253 -13.76 20.46 24.89
CA LEU A 253 -12.58 20.19 24.08
C LEU A 253 -12.19 18.70 23.98
N PRO A 254 -12.19 17.89 25.05
CA PRO A 254 -11.75 16.50 24.96
C PRO A 254 -12.60 15.67 24.00
N GLY A 255 -13.93 15.78 24.06
CA GLY A 255 -14.83 15.03 23.17
C GLY A 255 -14.69 15.43 21.71
N THR A 256 -14.54 16.71 21.42
CA THR A 256 -14.33 17.20 20.05
C THR A 256 -13.02 16.71 19.48
N VAL A 257 -11.94 16.69 20.26
CA VAL A 257 -10.64 16.13 19.84
C VAL A 257 -10.74 14.62 19.64
N GLY A 258 -11.45 13.91 20.52
CA GLY A 258 -11.70 12.48 20.38
C GLY A 258 -12.47 12.13 19.10
N LEU A 259 -13.54 12.89 18.80
CA LEU A 259 -14.31 12.71 17.56
C LEU A 259 -13.49 13.04 16.31
N ALA A 260 -12.65 14.07 16.36
CA ALA A 260 -11.75 14.41 15.24
C ALA A 260 -10.72 13.28 14.99
N GLY A 261 -10.13 12.71 16.05
CA GLY A 261 -9.23 11.56 15.96
C GLY A 261 -9.91 10.34 15.34
N LEU A 262 -11.13 10.04 15.77
CA LEU A 262 -11.94 8.95 15.21
C LEU A 262 -12.26 9.20 13.72
N ALA A 263 -12.68 10.42 13.39
CA ALA A 263 -13.00 10.77 12.01
C ALA A 263 -11.79 10.66 11.08
N LEU A 264 -10.61 11.11 11.51
CA LEU A 264 -9.36 10.98 10.75
C LEU A 264 -8.96 9.50 10.57
N PHE A 265 -9.06 8.69 11.62
CA PHE A 265 -8.81 7.26 11.56
C PHE A 265 -9.73 6.58 10.53
N LEU A 266 -11.04 6.79 10.66
CA LEU A 266 -12.03 6.19 9.75
C LEU A 266 -11.84 6.65 8.31
N TRP A 267 -11.62 7.95 8.11
CA TRP A 267 -11.43 8.52 6.78
C TRP A 267 -10.21 7.92 6.07
N SER A 268 -9.07 7.83 6.75
CA SER A 268 -7.85 7.31 6.14
C SER A 268 -7.96 5.81 5.79
N HIS A 269 -8.52 5.00 6.70
CA HIS A 269 -8.66 3.56 6.49
C HIS A 269 -9.75 3.20 5.46
N PHE A 270 -10.81 4.01 5.39
CA PHE A 270 -11.88 3.82 4.41
C PHE A 270 -11.43 4.15 2.98
N ILE A 271 -10.70 5.27 2.78
CA ILE A 271 -10.22 5.69 1.43
C ILE A 271 -9.31 4.62 0.79
N VAL A 272 -8.56 3.90 1.61
CA VAL A 272 -7.61 2.87 1.13
C VAL A 272 -8.27 1.49 0.99
N GLY A 273 -9.53 1.36 1.43
CA GLY A 273 -10.20 0.07 1.42
C GLY A 273 -9.68 -0.92 2.48
N LEU A 274 -8.87 -0.46 3.43
CA LEU A 274 -8.44 -1.27 4.59
C LEU A 274 -9.60 -1.52 5.56
N ALA A 275 -10.49 -0.53 5.71
CA ALA A 275 -11.73 -0.68 6.44
C ALA A 275 -12.88 -0.91 5.46
N GLY A 276 -13.49 -2.08 5.51
CA GLY A 276 -14.75 -2.35 4.83
C GLY A 276 -15.90 -1.53 5.43
N TRP A 277 -17.01 -1.48 4.73
CA TRP A 277 -18.23 -0.83 5.22
C TRP A 277 -18.74 -1.46 6.53
N GLU A 278 -18.43 -2.75 6.76
CA GLU A 278 -18.74 -3.48 8.00
C GLU A 278 -18.01 -2.89 9.20
N SER A 279 -16.71 -2.58 9.06
CA SER A 279 -15.91 -1.95 10.12
C SER A 279 -16.48 -0.58 10.50
N LEU A 280 -16.91 0.18 9.49
CA LEU A 280 -17.53 1.48 9.69
C LEU A 280 -18.86 1.35 10.45
N LEU A 281 -19.70 0.37 10.09
CA LEU A 281 -20.97 0.12 10.79
C LEU A 281 -20.74 -0.29 12.26
N PHE A 282 -19.79 -1.18 12.51
CA PHE A 282 -19.46 -1.60 13.87
C PHE A 282 -18.95 -0.42 14.72
N LEU A 283 -18.05 0.40 14.18
CA LEU A 283 -17.52 1.56 14.90
C LEU A 283 -18.59 2.62 15.16
N LEU A 284 -19.37 3.00 14.16
CA LEU A 284 -20.44 3.98 14.31
C LEU A 284 -21.55 3.45 15.23
N GLY A 285 -21.98 2.20 15.04
CA GLY A 285 -22.99 1.55 15.89
C GLY A 285 -22.53 1.46 17.34
N GLY A 286 -21.26 1.14 17.56
CA GLY A 286 -20.65 1.10 18.88
C GLY A 286 -20.60 2.46 19.56
N VAL A 287 -20.18 3.51 18.85
CA VAL A 287 -20.21 4.89 19.38
C VAL A 287 -21.62 5.34 19.71
N VAL A 288 -22.58 5.08 18.82
CA VAL A 288 -24.00 5.41 19.06
C VAL A 288 -24.53 4.67 20.30
N ALA A 289 -24.24 3.38 20.46
CA ALA A 289 -24.66 2.61 21.62
C ALA A 289 -24.07 3.15 22.94
N ILE A 290 -22.79 3.55 22.93
CA ILE A 290 -22.14 4.19 24.10
C ILE A 290 -22.80 5.54 24.42
N VAL A 291 -23.08 6.35 23.40
CA VAL A 291 -23.76 7.65 23.58
C VAL A 291 -25.18 7.46 24.13
N LEU A 292 -25.92 6.49 23.60
CA LEU A 292 -27.26 6.17 24.10
C LEU A 292 -27.21 5.68 25.54
N GLU A 293 -26.25 4.86 25.93
CA GLU A 293 -26.05 4.46 27.34
C GLU A 293 -25.91 5.69 28.23
N VAL A 294 -25.00 6.61 27.87
CA VAL A 294 -24.68 7.77 28.71
C VAL A 294 -25.87 8.74 28.85
N PHE A 295 -26.57 9.00 27.75
CA PHE A 295 -27.59 10.07 27.74
C PHE A 295 -29.03 9.58 27.87
N VAL A 296 -29.32 8.29 27.62
CA VAL A 296 -30.68 7.77 27.59
C VAL A 296 -30.90 6.60 28.57
N PHE A 297 -29.96 5.66 28.63
CA PHE A 297 -30.16 4.38 29.29
C PHE A 297 -29.49 4.23 30.66
N THR A 298 -28.66 5.18 31.10
CA THR A 298 -27.81 5.12 32.31
C THR A 298 -28.51 4.58 33.56
N ALA A 299 -29.82 4.76 33.68
CA ALA A 299 -30.60 4.31 34.85
C ALA A 299 -31.53 3.12 34.54
N THR A 300 -31.64 2.65 33.32
CA THR A 300 -32.69 1.73 32.88
C THR A 300 -32.22 0.35 32.46
N ASP A 301 -31.01 0.21 31.90
CA ASP A 301 -30.52 -1.04 31.31
C ASP A 301 -29.25 -1.62 31.97
N PHE A 302 -28.80 -1.04 33.09
CA PHE A 302 -27.64 -1.51 33.87
C PHE A 302 -26.31 -1.55 33.07
N GLY A 303 -26.12 -0.70 32.06
CA GLY A 303 -24.90 -0.62 31.28
C GLY A 303 -24.86 -1.58 30.08
N LEU A 304 -25.93 -2.24 29.71
CA LEU A 304 -25.97 -3.21 28.61
C LEU A 304 -25.73 -2.56 27.27
N ALA A 305 -26.29 -1.38 27.02
CA ALA A 305 -26.04 -0.66 25.76
C ALA A 305 -24.57 -0.20 25.65
N GLY A 306 -23.97 0.25 26.77
CA GLY A 306 -22.56 0.61 26.83
C GLY A 306 -21.63 -0.58 26.57
N LEU A 307 -21.93 -1.73 27.18
CA LEU A 307 -21.19 -2.98 26.96
C LEU A 307 -21.29 -3.44 25.49
N ALA A 308 -22.50 -3.41 24.93
CA ALA A 308 -22.70 -3.74 23.51
C ALA A 308 -21.95 -2.77 22.59
N GLY A 309 -21.95 -1.48 22.93
CA GLY A 309 -21.17 -0.46 22.23
C GLY A 309 -19.67 -0.73 22.24
N LEU A 310 -19.12 -1.14 23.39
CA LEU A 310 -17.72 -1.54 23.52
C LEU A 310 -17.36 -2.73 22.64
N VAL A 311 -18.20 -3.76 22.63
CA VAL A 311 -18.00 -4.94 21.79
C VAL A 311 -18.02 -4.54 20.31
N LEU A 312 -18.95 -3.69 19.89
CA LEU A 312 -19.05 -3.22 18.51
C LEU A 312 -17.83 -2.39 18.12
N VAL A 313 -17.36 -1.46 18.97
CA VAL A 313 -16.13 -0.70 18.71
C VAL A 313 -14.93 -1.65 18.58
N GLY A 314 -14.80 -2.62 19.49
CA GLY A 314 -13.74 -3.64 19.41
C GLY A 314 -13.78 -4.45 18.11
N LEU A 315 -14.98 -4.89 17.69
CA LEU A 315 -15.17 -5.59 16.42
C LEU A 315 -14.83 -4.71 15.22
N GLY A 316 -15.21 -3.45 15.23
CA GLY A 316 -14.89 -2.50 14.17
C GLY A 316 -13.39 -2.27 14.01
N PHE A 317 -12.66 -2.13 15.11
CA PHE A 317 -11.20 -2.07 15.07
C PHE A 317 -10.59 -3.40 14.60
N TYR A 318 -11.07 -4.52 15.10
CA TYR A 318 -10.59 -5.84 14.66
C TYR A 318 -10.72 -5.99 13.16
N THR A 319 -11.92 -5.77 12.61
CA THR A 319 -12.16 -5.91 11.17
C THR A 319 -11.41 -4.89 10.30
N SER A 320 -11.04 -3.73 10.85
CA SER A 320 -10.23 -2.73 10.13
C SER A 320 -8.72 -3.01 10.15
N MET A 321 -8.24 -3.86 11.08
CA MET A 321 -6.82 -4.17 11.23
C MET A 321 -6.43 -5.55 10.73
N VAL A 322 -7.37 -6.48 10.57
CA VAL A 322 -7.07 -7.85 10.14
C VAL A 322 -6.90 -7.90 8.64
N GLY A 323 -5.65 -7.97 8.20
CA GLY A 323 -5.25 -8.32 6.85
C GLY A 323 -4.73 -9.77 6.77
N PRO A 324 -4.48 -10.30 5.58
CA PRO A 324 -4.00 -11.68 5.39
C PRO A 324 -2.64 -11.97 6.06
N PHE A 325 -1.87 -10.94 6.41
CA PHE A 325 -0.56 -11.05 7.05
C PHE A 325 -0.50 -10.46 8.47
N THR A 326 -1.61 -9.90 8.96
CA THR A 326 -1.67 -9.33 10.32
C THR A 326 -1.67 -10.46 11.33
N GLN A 327 -0.81 -10.38 12.35
CA GLN A 327 -0.80 -11.34 13.45
C GLN A 327 -2.07 -11.12 14.30
N PRO A 328 -2.93 -12.13 14.46
CA PRO A 328 -4.16 -12.00 15.26
C PRO A 328 -3.92 -11.48 16.67
N ASP A 329 -2.78 -11.82 17.24
CA ASP A 329 -2.39 -11.49 18.61
C ASP A 329 -2.25 -9.97 18.82
N GLN A 330 -1.70 -9.23 17.86
CA GLN A 330 -1.51 -7.78 17.97
C GLN A 330 -2.88 -7.06 17.93
N ALA A 331 -3.76 -7.49 17.04
CA ALA A 331 -5.13 -6.95 16.97
C ALA A 331 -5.92 -7.27 18.26
N ILE A 332 -5.78 -8.48 18.80
CA ILE A 332 -6.43 -8.90 20.04
C ILE A 332 -5.94 -8.07 21.25
N TRP A 333 -4.64 -7.84 21.38
CA TRP A 333 -4.10 -7.03 22.47
C TRP A 333 -4.54 -5.57 22.39
N ALA A 334 -4.59 -4.97 21.20
CA ALA A 334 -5.11 -3.62 21.00
C ALA A 334 -6.59 -3.53 21.39
N ILE A 335 -7.41 -4.51 21.00
CA ILE A 335 -8.81 -4.59 21.36
C ILE A 335 -9.00 -4.75 22.87
N LEU A 336 -8.23 -5.64 23.50
CA LEU A 336 -8.29 -5.85 24.94
C LEU A 336 -7.90 -4.58 25.70
N ALA A 337 -6.84 -3.88 25.29
CA ALA A 337 -6.43 -2.63 25.91
C ALA A 337 -7.52 -1.56 25.83
N VAL A 338 -8.12 -1.36 24.65
CA VAL A 338 -9.22 -0.42 24.43
C VAL A 338 -10.45 -0.84 25.22
N SER A 339 -10.81 -2.13 25.21
CA SER A 339 -11.99 -2.64 25.93
C SER A 339 -11.84 -2.51 27.44
N VAL A 340 -10.66 -2.80 27.98
CA VAL A 340 -10.36 -2.64 29.42
C VAL A 340 -10.40 -1.16 29.82
N ALA A 341 -9.78 -0.27 29.04
CA ALA A 341 -9.78 1.17 29.33
C ALA A 341 -11.20 1.75 29.34
N LEU A 342 -12.03 1.35 28.38
CA LEU A 342 -13.43 1.74 28.31
C LEU A 342 -14.27 1.13 29.45
N ALA A 343 -14.05 -0.14 29.80
CA ALA A 343 -14.76 -0.79 30.90
C ALA A 343 -14.41 -0.14 32.25
N VAL A 344 -13.15 0.19 32.50
CA VAL A 344 -12.70 0.91 33.70
C VAL A 344 -13.32 2.31 33.76
N SER A 345 -13.43 3.00 32.64
CA SER A 345 -14.05 4.33 32.59
C SER A 345 -15.55 4.29 32.84
N LEU A 346 -16.25 3.35 32.23
CA LEU A 346 -17.70 3.14 32.53
C LEU A 346 -17.94 2.79 34.01
N ALA A 347 -17.12 1.90 34.59
CA ALA A 347 -17.19 1.56 35.99
C ALA A 347 -16.93 2.77 36.91
N ALA A 348 -15.93 3.61 36.57
CA ALA A 348 -15.63 4.83 37.31
C ALA A 348 -16.77 5.85 37.23
N SER A 349 -17.37 6.01 36.03
CA SER A 349 -18.53 6.88 35.82
C SER A 349 -19.77 6.41 36.64
N PHE A 350 -19.99 5.09 36.66
CA PHE A 350 -21.09 4.49 37.45
C PHE A 350 -20.87 4.69 38.94
N LEU A 351 -19.66 4.50 39.46
CA LEU A 351 -19.29 4.74 40.85
C LEU A 351 -19.44 6.22 41.25
N SER A 352 -19.09 7.13 40.34
CA SER A 352 -19.25 8.58 40.56
C SER A 352 -20.73 8.99 40.64
N LEU A 353 -21.60 8.38 39.82
CA LEU A 353 -23.05 8.63 39.85
C LEU A 353 -23.73 8.08 41.12
N ILE A 354 -23.22 7.01 41.71
CA ILE A 354 -23.74 6.42 42.96
C ILE A 354 -23.33 7.25 44.20
N HIS A 355 -22.25 8.03 44.10
CA HIS A 355 -21.76 8.86 45.20
C HIS A 355 -22.28 10.31 45.20
N ILE A 356 -23.12 10.71 44.25
CA ILE A 356 -23.85 11.95 44.22
C ILE A 356 -25.29 11.69 44.65
#